data_62948f1d8b72203d8e1bf470562d75bd
#
_entry.id   62948f1d8b72203d8e1bf470562d75bd
#
_cell.length_a   1.000
_cell.length_b   1.000
_cell.length_c   1.000
_cell.angle_alpha   90.00
_cell.angle_beta   90.00
_cell.angle_gamma   90.00
#
_symmetry.space_group_name_H-M   'P 1'
#
loop_
_entity.id
_entity.type
_entity.pdbx_description
1 polymer ?
#
loop_
_entity_poly.entity_id
_entity_poly.type
_entity_poly.pdbx_seq_one_letter_code
_entity_poly.pdbx_strand_id
1 'polypeptide(L)'
;NLFLFSLTSYHTTEAKRISANIFSWFTQTDYPFNALASKGVFFQANTLSAILFMIMPIMLYILYKEFNLLNIVLVSAQALAMLMLGTKVGNFGLIISLVVFLFVFLIHSLILKNTKFSAKFLITLICILTASATIFPYSPTLRRSSLESGVAQKRSNLGDKKKLDQELNAGLKRYKGKKQEDYLKEFIKKNYWVYSLKHDLVLEHYTYQNDPYYWLEVMKRPANERLNYRHLEKDILSRVMKNDKNKLNKLFGISFSRENNIAPLERDFLAQYYSMGILGVILLDVIYLFVLGYSIFYWLFNKKVRSFLNSSLLLSGGFILFAAFYAGNVLEYLSATLVMAFILGFLLQNIRYSRYPKISSK
;
A
#
# COMPACT_ATOMS: atom_id res chain seq x y z
N ASN A 1 4.97 14.82 -18.19
CA ASN A 1 4.86 13.34 -18.19
C ASN A 1 3.47 12.81 -18.58
N LEU A 2 2.40 13.63 -18.48
CA LEU A 2 1.03 13.15 -18.70
C LEU A 2 0.77 12.69 -20.14
N PHE A 3 1.39 13.32 -21.13
CA PHE A 3 1.09 13.11 -22.54
C PHE A 3 2.28 12.69 -23.40
N LEU A 4 3.50 12.97 -22.98
CA LEU A 4 4.68 12.80 -23.82
C LEU A 4 5.62 11.68 -23.36
N PHE A 5 5.83 11.51 -22.07
CA PHE A 5 6.64 10.43 -21.53
C PHE A 5 6.23 10.09 -20.11
N SER A 6 6.27 8.83 -19.78
CA SER A 6 6.27 8.40 -18.41
C SER A 6 7.64 7.86 -18.03
N LEU A 7 8.14 8.33 -16.88
CA LEU A 7 9.25 7.68 -16.22
C LEU A 7 8.62 6.50 -15.49
N THR A 8 8.81 5.32 -16.03
CA THR A 8 8.23 4.10 -15.47
C THR A 8 8.97 3.66 -14.23
N SER A 9 8.27 2.94 -13.36
CA SER A 9 8.91 2.34 -12.20
C SER A 9 9.74 1.14 -12.63
N TYR A 10 11.02 1.18 -12.29
CA TYR A 10 11.94 0.09 -12.56
C TYR A 10 12.07 -0.82 -11.36
N HIS A 11 12.00 -2.13 -11.65
CA HIS A 11 12.48 -3.18 -10.78
C HIS A 11 13.83 -3.75 -11.24
N THR A 12 14.46 -3.11 -12.24
CA THR A 12 15.74 -3.51 -12.81
C THR A 12 16.76 -2.39 -12.70
N THR A 13 18.03 -2.74 -12.73
CA THR A 13 19.18 -1.84 -12.67
C THR A 13 19.31 -0.89 -13.85
N GLU A 14 18.54 -1.10 -14.91
CA GLU A 14 18.57 -0.24 -16.10
C GLU A 14 17.38 0.73 -16.10
N ALA A 15 17.68 2.02 -15.99
CA ALA A 15 16.70 3.08 -16.17
C ALA A 15 16.37 3.23 -17.67
N LYS A 16 15.28 2.59 -18.13
CA LYS A 16 14.76 2.80 -19.48
C LYS A 16 13.67 3.85 -19.45
N ARG A 17 13.83 4.87 -20.29
CA ARG A 17 12.76 5.82 -20.57
C ARG A 17 11.78 5.13 -21.52
N ILE A 18 10.56 4.92 -21.06
CA ILE A 18 9.51 4.32 -21.87
C ILE A 18 8.51 5.42 -22.23
N SER A 19 8.30 5.59 -23.52
CA SER A 19 7.23 6.44 -24.03
C SER A 19 5.91 5.71 -23.83
N ALA A 20 5.18 6.06 -22.79
CA ALA A 20 3.82 5.58 -22.56
C ALA A 20 2.94 6.76 -22.17
N ASN A 21 1.76 6.82 -22.72
CA ASN A 21 0.74 7.82 -22.40
C ASN A 21 -0.56 7.14 -22.03
N ILE A 22 -1.52 7.90 -21.51
CA ILE A 22 -2.81 7.36 -21.08
C ILE A 22 -3.57 6.65 -22.20
N PHE A 23 -3.38 7.01 -23.46
CA PHE A 23 -4.02 6.36 -24.59
C PHE A 23 -3.54 4.92 -24.78
N SER A 24 -2.29 4.62 -24.39
CA SER A 24 -1.75 3.25 -24.40
C SER A 24 -2.54 2.33 -23.45
N TRP A 25 -3.20 2.85 -22.43
CA TRP A 25 -4.03 2.06 -21.53
C TRP A 25 -5.23 1.42 -22.23
N PHE A 26 -5.72 2.07 -23.27
CA PHE A 26 -6.90 1.61 -24.03
C PHE A 26 -6.53 0.79 -25.25
N THR A 27 -5.34 1.00 -25.81
CA THR A 27 -4.96 0.45 -27.12
C THR A 27 -3.96 -0.71 -27.05
N GLN A 28 -3.15 -0.79 -25.98
CA GLN A 28 -2.09 -1.78 -25.87
C GLN A 28 -2.45 -2.86 -24.84
N THR A 29 -2.83 -4.04 -25.31
CA THR A 29 -3.23 -5.17 -24.46
C THR A 29 -2.03 -5.99 -23.98
N ASP A 30 -0.95 -6.07 -24.74
CA ASP A 30 0.18 -6.97 -24.49
C ASP A 30 1.39 -6.29 -23.81
N TYR A 31 1.24 -5.03 -23.44
CA TYR A 31 2.32 -4.29 -22.79
C TYR A 31 2.51 -4.71 -21.34
N PRO A 32 3.74 -4.93 -20.87
CA PRO A 32 4.01 -5.15 -19.46
C PRO A 32 3.46 -4.00 -18.62
N PHE A 33 2.76 -4.29 -17.52
CA PHE A 33 2.12 -3.25 -16.70
C PHE A 33 3.07 -2.16 -16.23
N ASN A 34 4.35 -2.51 -15.95
CA ASN A 34 5.39 -1.57 -15.53
C ASN A 34 5.77 -0.56 -16.63
N ALA A 35 5.53 -0.88 -17.89
CA ALA A 35 5.70 0.08 -18.99
C ALA A 35 4.60 1.13 -19.06
N LEU A 36 3.44 0.86 -18.46
CA LEU A 36 2.28 1.76 -18.44
C LEU A 36 2.19 2.59 -17.14
N ALA A 37 2.80 2.13 -16.06
CA ALA A 37 2.81 2.82 -14.78
C ALA A 37 3.87 3.94 -14.76
N SER A 38 3.57 5.06 -14.11
CA SER A 38 4.48 6.19 -13.97
C SER A 38 4.57 6.68 -12.53
N LYS A 39 5.76 6.70 -11.98
CA LYS A 39 6.06 7.31 -10.67
C LYS A 39 6.82 8.64 -10.77
N GLY A 40 7.02 9.14 -11.98
CA GLY A 40 7.81 10.34 -12.22
C GLY A 40 9.26 10.15 -11.75
N VAL A 41 9.77 11.12 -11.00
CA VAL A 41 11.14 11.13 -10.46
C VAL A 41 11.26 10.44 -9.07
N PHE A 42 10.17 9.95 -8.51
CA PHE A 42 10.17 9.36 -7.18
C PHE A 42 10.71 7.94 -7.20
N PHE A 43 11.49 7.59 -6.18
CA PHE A 43 12.09 6.26 -6.06
C PHE A 43 11.06 5.18 -5.80
N GLN A 44 10.09 5.43 -4.90
CA GLN A 44 9.08 4.47 -4.48
C GLN A 44 7.66 4.90 -4.90
N ALA A 45 6.99 4.07 -5.68
CA ALA A 45 5.62 4.33 -6.11
C ALA A 45 4.60 4.26 -4.94
N ASN A 46 4.82 3.37 -3.96
CA ASN A 46 3.94 3.26 -2.79
C ASN A 46 4.00 4.51 -1.91
N THR A 47 5.21 5.04 -1.67
CA THR A 47 5.41 6.28 -0.91
C THR A 47 4.70 7.47 -1.56
N LEU A 48 4.88 7.64 -2.87
CA LEU A 48 4.20 8.70 -3.62
C LEU A 48 2.68 8.53 -3.59
N SER A 49 2.20 7.28 -3.75
CA SER A 49 0.76 6.98 -3.66
C SER A 49 0.18 7.34 -2.29
N ALA A 50 0.90 7.05 -1.22
CA ALA A 50 0.49 7.39 0.15
C ALA A 50 0.45 8.90 0.36
N ILE A 51 1.42 9.64 -0.15
CA ILE A 51 1.45 11.12 -0.08
C ILE A 51 0.24 11.70 -0.83
N LEU A 52 -0.01 11.25 -2.07
CA LEU A 52 -1.16 11.74 -2.84
C LEU A 52 -2.49 11.37 -2.20
N PHE A 53 -2.60 10.16 -1.63
CA PHE A 53 -3.79 9.72 -0.90
C PHE A 53 -4.05 10.58 0.33
N MET A 54 -2.99 10.89 1.10
CA MET A 54 -3.05 11.78 2.27
C MET A 54 -3.45 13.21 1.91
N ILE A 55 -2.91 13.76 0.82
CA ILE A 55 -3.13 15.17 0.44
C ILE A 55 -4.51 15.35 -0.23
N MET A 56 -5.11 14.31 -0.81
CA MET A 56 -6.37 14.43 -1.54
C MET A 56 -7.50 15.12 -0.74
N PRO A 57 -7.78 14.81 0.53
CA PRO A 57 -8.81 15.51 1.30
C PRO A 57 -8.53 17.01 1.48
N ILE A 58 -7.27 17.40 1.57
CA ILE A 58 -6.85 18.80 1.70
C ILE A 58 -7.08 19.52 0.37
N MET A 59 -6.71 18.92 -0.75
CA MET A 59 -6.94 19.49 -2.08
C MET A 59 -8.42 19.65 -2.38
N LEU A 60 -9.24 18.67 -2.00
CA LEU A 60 -10.71 18.78 -2.11
C LEU A 60 -11.29 19.86 -1.20
N TYR A 61 -10.74 20.03 0.01
CA TYR A 61 -11.13 21.13 0.89
C TYR A 61 -10.75 22.50 0.30
N ILE A 62 -9.57 22.63 -0.30
CA ILE A 62 -9.15 23.86 -0.99
C ILE A 62 -10.06 24.14 -2.18
N LEU A 63 -10.38 23.15 -3.00
CA LEU A 63 -11.32 23.27 -4.11
C LEU A 63 -12.70 23.72 -3.62
N TYR A 64 -13.18 23.20 -2.48
CA TYR A 64 -14.43 23.67 -1.90
C TYR A 64 -14.37 25.14 -1.47
N LYS A 65 -13.27 25.57 -0.83
CA LYS A 65 -13.07 26.94 -0.34
C LYS A 65 -12.88 27.95 -1.45
N GLU A 66 -12.09 27.60 -2.43
CA GLU A 66 -11.71 28.44 -3.57
C GLU A 66 -12.07 27.72 -4.87
N PHE A 67 -13.36 27.78 -5.20
CA PHE A 67 -13.87 27.11 -6.39
C PHE A 67 -13.49 27.90 -7.65
N ASN A 68 -12.39 27.49 -8.28
CA ASN A 68 -11.87 28.08 -9.51
C ASN A 68 -11.32 27.01 -10.45
N LEU A 69 -11.07 27.38 -11.69
CA LEU A 69 -10.58 26.47 -12.73
C LEU A 69 -9.22 25.85 -12.36
N LEU A 70 -8.31 26.61 -11.78
CA LEU A 70 -7.00 26.13 -11.38
C LEU A 70 -7.12 24.97 -10.38
N ASN A 71 -7.92 25.13 -9.34
CA ASN A 71 -8.13 24.10 -8.32
C ASN A 71 -8.84 22.85 -8.90
N ILE A 72 -9.76 23.01 -9.85
CA ILE A 72 -10.36 21.88 -10.57
C ILE A 72 -9.28 21.12 -11.35
N VAL A 73 -8.43 21.82 -12.09
CA VAL A 73 -7.34 21.22 -12.86
C VAL A 73 -6.34 20.51 -11.94
N LEU A 74 -5.95 21.11 -10.82
CA LEU A 74 -5.02 20.52 -9.87
C LEU A 74 -5.55 19.24 -9.23
N VAL A 75 -6.82 19.23 -8.78
CA VAL A 75 -7.46 18.02 -8.23
C VAL A 75 -7.59 16.93 -9.31
N SER A 76 -7.99 17.31 -10.52
CA SER A 76 -8.09 16.35 -11.65
C SER A 76 -6.73 15.78 -12.04
N ALA A 77 -5.68 16.59 -12.05
CA ALA A 77 -4.31 16.17 -12.31
C ALA A 77 -3.80 15.22 -11.22
N GLN A 78 -4.11 15.51 -9.95
CA GLN A 78 -3.78 14.60 -8.84
C GLN A 78 -4.53 13.26 -8.96
N ALA A 79 -5.82 13.28 -9.30
CA ALA A 79 -6.61 12.07 -9.51
C ALA A 79 -6.00 11.21 -10.64
N LEU A 80 -5.64 11.84 -11.76
CA LEU A 80 -4.99 11.15 -12.88
C LEU A 80 -3.61 10.61 -12.50
N ALA A 81 -2.81 11.38 -11.75
CA ALA A 81 -1.51 10.92 -11.26
C ALA A 81 -1.65 9.67 -10.37
N MET A 82 -2.66 9.62 -9.49
CA MET A 82 -2.94 8.45 -8.65
C MET A 82 -3.29 7.21 -9.48
N LEU A 83 -4.04 7.36 -10.58
CA LEU A 83 -4.33 6.26 -11.50
C LEU A 83 -3.08 5.79 -12.25
N MET A 84 -2.19 6.72 -12.64
CA MET A 84 -0.97 6.42 -13.39
C MET A 84 0.10 5.68 -12.58
N LEU A 85 0.10 5.79 -11.25
CA LEU A 85 1.10 5.17 -10.38
C LEU A 85 1.11 3.64 -10.42
N GLY A 86 0.04 3.00 -10.84
CA GLY A 86 -0.03 1.54 -10.95
C GLY A 86 0.02 0.81 -9.60
N THR A 87 -0.29 1.48 -8.50
CA THR A 87 -0.34 0.91 -7.15
C THR A 87 -1.77 0.76 -6.65
N LYS A 88 -2.01 -0.24 -5.81
CA LYS A 88 -3.34 -0.43 -5.20
C LYS A 88 -3.72 0.77 -4.32
N VAL A 89 -2.77 1.34 -3.57
CA VAL A 89 -3.02 2.53 -2.73
C VAL A 89 -3.37 3.75 -3.58
N GLY A 90 -2.67 3.98 -4.69
CA GLY A 90 -3.00 5.09 -5.60
C GLY A 90 -4.42 4.95 -6.15
N ASN A 91 -4.71 3.83 -6.76
CA ASN A 91 -5.97 3.65 -7.49
C ASN A 91 -7.19 3.48 -6.58
N PHE A 92 -7.15 2.54 -5.62
CA PHE A 92 -8.26 2.37 -4.67
C PHE A 92 -8.34 3.55 -3.70
N GLY A 93 -7.19 4.10 -3.28
CA GLY A 93 -7.13 5.28 -2.43
C GLY A 93 -7.80 6.50 -3.06
N LEU A 94 -7.66 6.70 -4.37
CA LEU A 94 -8.38 7.76 -5.08
C LEU A 94 -9.91 7.60 -4.93
N ILE A 95 -10.44 6.43 -5.27
CA ILE A 95 -11.89 6.18 -5.18
C ILE A 95 -12.38 6.33 -3.74
N ILE A 96 -11.65 5.73 -2.79
CA ILE A 96 -11.96 5.85 -1.36
C ILE A 96 -11.95 7.31 -0.91
N SER A 97 -10.93 8.09 -1.28
CA SER A 97 -10.84 9.51 -0.92
C SER A 97 -12.04 10.30 -1.42
N LEU A 98 -12.40 10.14 -2.69
CA LEU A 98 -13.50 10.89 -3.29
C LEU A 98 -14.84 10.51 -2.65
N VAL A 99 -15.09 9.21 -2.45
CA VAL A 99 -16.33 8.72 -1.82
C VAL A 99 -16.42 9.16 -0.36
N VAL A 100 -15.38 8.94 0.43
CA VAL A 100 -15.40 9.31 1.86
C VAL A 100 -15.50 10.82 2.02
N PHE A 101 -14.80 11.59 1.20
CA PHE A 101 -14.89 13.05 1.26
C PHE A 101 -16.27 13.56 0.85
N LEU A 102 -16.91 12.93 -0.14
CA LEU A 102 -18.30 13.22 -0.50
C LEU A 102 -19.24 13.05 0.71
N PHE A 103 -19.13 11.92 1.42
CA PHE A 103 -19.93 11.70 2.63
C PHE A 103 -19.63 12.72 3.72
N VAL A 104 -18.37 13.05 3.96
CA VAL A 104 -17.99 14.07 4.94
C VAL A 104 -18.55 15.45 4.55
N PHE A 105 -18.47 15.83 3.28
CA PHE A 105 -19.08 17.07 2.80
C PHE A 105 -20.60 17.10 3.03
N LEU A 106 -21.31 16.02 2.70
CA LEU A 106 -22.76 15.92 2.93
C LEU A 106 -23.11 15.98 4.43
N ILE A 107 -22.35 15.29 5.29
CA ILE A 107 -22.53 15.35 6.74
C ILE A 107 -22.37 16.79 7.25
N HIS A 108 -21.32 17.49 6.83
CA HIS A 108 -21.05 18.85 7.27
C HIS A 108 -22.06 19.87 6.75
N SER A 109 -22.56 19.69 5.53
CA SER A 109 -23.50 20.63 4.91
C SER A 109 -24.96 20.36 5.30
N LEU A 110 -25.39 19.11 5.41
CA LEU A 110 -26.79 18.73 5.64
C LEU A 110 -27.11 18.44 7.10
N ILE A 111 -26.20 17.74 7.81
CA ILE A 111 -26.43 17.28 9.19
C ILE A 111 -25.87 18.28 10.20
N LEU A 112 -24.56 18.57 10.13
CA LEU A 112 -23.90 19.47 11.07
C LEU A 112 -24.19 20.95 10.76
N LYS A 113 -24.56 21.25 9.53
CA LYS A 113 -24.91 22.62 9.04
C LYS A 113 -23.83 23.67 9.33
N ASN A 114 -22.59 23.25 9.44
CA ASN A 114 -21.45 24.13 9.70
C ASN A 114 -20.62 24.43 8.44
N THR A 115 -21.09 23.96 7.28
CA THR A 115 -20.48 24.14 5.97
C THR A 115 -21.58 24.49 4.97
N LYS A 116 -21.38 25.51 4.15
CA LYS A 116 -22.35 25.91 3.12
C LYS A 116 -22.46 24.85 2.05
N PHE A 117 -23.67 24.45 1.70
CA PHE A 117 -23.91 23.54 0.58
C PHE A 117 -23.53 24.22 -0.75
N SER A 118 -22.73 23.56 -1.56
CA SER A 118 -22.30 24.02 -2.87
C SER A 118 -22.61 22.97 -3.93
N ALA A 119 -23.65 23.21 -4.74
CA ALA A 119 -24.02 22.33 -5.84
C ALA A 119 -22.89 22.22 -6.89
N LYS A 120 -22.19 23.34 -7.18
CA LYS A 120 -21.07 23.35 -8.13
C LYS A 120 -19.95 22.41 -7.68
N PHE A 121 -19.57 22.48 -6.40
CA PHE A 121 -18.56 21.59 -5.83
C PHE A 121 -19.02 20.12 -5.86
N LEU A 122 -20.27 19.85 -5.46
CA LEU A 122 -20.83 18.50 -5.46
C LEU A 122 -20.81 17.88 -6.86
N ILE A 123 -21.28 18.61 -7.87
CA ILE A 123 -21.27 18.15 -9.27
C ILE A 123 -19.84 17.86 -9.73
N THR A 124 -18.90 18.78 -9.47
CA THR A 124 -17.49 18.60 -9.84
C THR A 124 -16.90 17.34 -9.18
N LEU A 125 -17.18 17.12 -7.89
CA LEU A 125 -16.70 15.95 -7.16
C LEU A 125 -17.27 14.64 -7.76
N ILE A 126 -18.56 14.62 -8.10
CA ILE A 126 -19.22 13.49 -8.76
C ILE A 126 -18.62 13.27 -10.15
N CYS A 127 -18.38 14.32 -10.93
CA CYS A 127 -17.76 14.21 -12.25
C CYS A 127 -16.34 13.61 -12.16
N ILE A 128 -15.50 14.06 -11.21
CA ILE A 128 -14.16 13.52 -11.01
C ILE A 128 -14.24 12.05 -10.56
N LEU A 129 -15.15 11.72 -9.66
CA LEU A 129 -15.38 10.34 -9.20
C LEU A 129 -15.80 9.42 -10.36
N THR A 130 -16.79 9.83 -11.15
CA THR A 130 -17.29 9.07 -12.29
C THR A 130 -16.19 8.88 -13.35
N ALA A 131 -15.48 9.95 -13.71
CA ALA A 131 -14.36 9.87 -14.65
C ALA A 131 -13.25 8.94 -14.12
N SER A 132 -12.92 9.03 -12.84
CA SER A 132 -11.93 8.14 -12.21
C SER A 132 -12.39 6.68 -12.22
N ALA A 133 -13.66 6.40 -11.91
CA ALA A 133 -14.22 5.06 -11.90
C ALA A 133 -14.29 4.44 -13.31
N THR A 134 -14.57 5.22 -14.36
CA THR A 134 -14.58 4.74 -15.75
C THR A 134 -13.18 4.46 -16.28
N ILE A 135 -12.17 5.21 -15.87
CA ILE A 135 -10.77 4.99 -16.26
C ILE A 135 -10.13 3.84 -15.47
N PHE A 136 -10.55 3.63 -14.23
CA PHE A 136 -9.96 2.66 -13.31
C PHE A 136 -9.77 1.24 -13.88
N PRO A 137 -10.73 0.62 -14.61
CA PRO A 137 -10.56 -0.71 -15.19
C PRO A 137 -9.37 -0.82 -16.15
N TYR A 138 -9.01 0.28 -16.80
CA TYR A 138 -7.91 0.33 -17.76
C TYR A 138 -6.56 0.70 -17.11
N SER A 139 -6.56 0.99 -15.82
CA SER A 139 -5.37 1.43 -15.11
C SER A 139 -4.29 0.33 -15.02
N PRO A 140 -3.01 0.70 -14.91
CA PRO A 140 -1.91 -0.25 -14.77
C PRO A 140 -2.07 -1.23 -13.61
N THR A 141 -2.75 -0.83 -12.53
CA THR A 141 -2.96 -1.65 -11.32
C THR A 141 -3.76 -2.91 -11.62
N LEU A 142 -4.87 -2.81 -12.35
CA LEU A 142 -5.71 -3.97 -12.67
C LEU A 142 -5.08 -4.85 -13.74
N ARG A 143 -4.42 -4.25 -14.73
CA ARG A 143 -3.66 -5.00 -15.73
C ARG A 143 -2.54 -5.83 -15.12
N ARG A 144 -1.84 -5.30 -14.13
CA ARG A 144 -0.83 -6.05 -13.38
C ARG A 144 -1.41 -7.33 -12.77
N SER A 145 -2.54 -7.22 -12.10
CA SER A 145 -3.17 -8.36 -11.43
C SER A 145 -3.56 -9.48 -12.42
N SER A 146 -4.11 -9.11 -13.57
CA SER A 146 -4.47 -10.08 -14.61
C SER A 146 -3.24 -10.73 -15.25
N LEU A 147 -2.18 -9.96 -15.51
CA LEU A 147 -0.92 -10.47 -16.05
C LEU A 147 -0.23 -11.44 -15.08
N GLU A 148 -0.13 -11.09 -13.80
CA GLU A 148 0.45 -11.95 -12.76
C GLU A 148 -0.31 -13.29 -12.66
N SER A 149 -1.64 -13.25 -12.71
CA SER A 149 -2.47 -14.47 -12.71
C SER A 149 -2.29 -15.30 -13.97
N GLY A 150 -2.22 -14.65 -15.13
CA GLY A 150 -1.99 -15.32 -16.41
C GLY A 150 -0.61 -15.98 -16.48
N VAL A 151 0.43 -15.31 -16.00
CA VAL A 151 1.80 -15.89 -15.93
C VAL A 151 1.83 -17.10 -14.99
N ALA A 152 1.18 -17.01 -13.84
CA ALA A 152 1.10 -18.13 -12.89
C ALA A 152 0.40 -19.35 -13.49
N GLN A 153 -0.71 -19.15 -14.19
CA GLN A 153 -1.42 -20.21 -14.90
C GLN A 153 -0.56 -20.83 -16.00
N LYS A 154 0.11 -20.00 -16.80
CA LYS A 154 1.01 -20.46 -17.87
C LYS A 154 2.16 -21.31 -17.31
N ARG A 155 2.80 -20.89 -16.21
CA ARG A 155 3.86 -21.67 -15.54
C ARG A 155 3.34 -23.01 -15.03
N SER A 156 2.16 -23.01 -14.41
CA SER A 156 1.49 -24.22 -13.91
C SER A 156 1.22 -25.24 -15.03
N ASN A 157 0.79 -24.77 -16.19
CA ASN A 157 0.51 -25.62 -17.36
C ASN A 157 1.80 -26.13 -18.00
N LEU A 158 2.79 -25.26 -18.22
CA LEU A 158 4.08 -25.64 -18.82
C LEU A 158 4.83 -26.68 -18.01
N GLY A 159 4.77 -26.61 -16.69
CA GLY A 159 5.46 -27.55 -15.79
C GLY A 159 4.64 -28.77 -15.42
N ASP A 160 3.45 -28.97 -16.02
CA ASP A 160 2.53 -30.07 -15.66
C ASP A 160 2.35 -30.24 -14.14
N LYS A 161 1.85 -29.17 -13.51
CA LYS A 161 1.69 -29.12 -12.05
C LYS A 161 0.94 -30.34 -11.48
N LYS A 162 -0.04 -30.88 -12.23
CA LYS A 162 -0.81 -32.04 -11.76
C LYS A 162 0.08 -33.27 -11.62
N LYS A 163 0.95 -33.52 -12.61
CA LYS A 163 1.92 -34.64 -12.56
C LYS A 163 2.93 -34.44 -11.43
N LEU A 164 3.44 -33.21 -11.27
CA LEU A 164 4.35 -32.88 -10.18
C LEU A 164 3.71 -33.05 -8.79
N ASP A 165 2.43 -32.70 -8.63
CA ASP A 165 1.73 -32.92 -7.36
C ASP A 165 1.57 -34.46 -7.06
N GLN A 166 1.40 -35.29 -8.09
CA GLN A 166 1.37 -36.76 -7.93
C GLN A 166 2.73 -37.28 -7.56
N GLU A 167 3.80 -36.85 -8.25
CA GLU A 167 5.20 -37.24 -7.94
C GLU A 167 5.59 -36.84 -6.52
N LEU A 168 5.26 -35.61 -6.11
CA LEU A 168 5.52 -35.11 -4.77
C LEU A 168 4.84 -35.97 -3.71
N ASN A 169 3.55 -36.25 -3.90
CA ASN A 169 2.78 -37.06 -2.95
C ASN A 169 3.29 -38.52 -2.89
N ALA A 170 3.68 -39.08 -4.02
CA ALA A 170 4.27 -40.42 -4.09
C ALA A 170 5.64 -40.47 -3.34
N GLY A 171 6.51 -39.48 -3.57
CA GLY A 171 7.79 -39.37 -2.88
C GLY A 171 7.64 -39.16 -1.37
N LEU A 172 6.70 -38.34 -0.93
CA LEU A 172 6.42 -38.13 0.49
C LEU A 172 5.88 -39.39 1.19
N LYS A 173 5.18 -40.27 0.47
CA LYS A 173 4.74 -41.58 0.99
C LYS A 173 5.89 -42.61 1.02
N ARG A 174 6.77 -42.57 0.01
CA ARG A 174 7.86 -43.53 -0.17
C ARG A 174 9.01 -43.34 0.80
N TYR A 175 9.41 -42.09 1.01
CA TYR A 175 10.56 -41.71 1.83
C TYR A 175 10.13 -41.30 3.23
N LYS A 176 11.01 -41.53 4.23
CA LYS A 176 10.81 -41.14 5.63
C LYS A 176 12.07 -40.51 6.21
N GLY A 177 11.90 -39.67 7.23
CA GLY A 177 13.00 -39.02 7.93
C GLY A 177 13.90 -38.21 7.00
N LYS A 178 15.21 -38.30 7.17
CA LYS A 178 16.18 -37.50 6.40
C LYS A 178 16.07 -37.70 4.89
N LYS A 179 15.79 -38.94 4.43
CA LYS A 179 15.61 -39.20 2.99
C LYS A 179 14.38 -38.48 2.40
N GLN A 180 13.34 -38.29 3.18
CA GLN A 180 12.15 -37.50 2.77
C GLN A 180 12.49 -36.00 2.67
N GLU A 181 13.29 -35.51 3.62
CA GLU A 181 13.75 -34.11 3.61
C GLU A 181 14.66 -33.83 2.41
N ASP A 182 15.61 -34.70 2.13
CA ASP A 182 16.51 -34.57 0.98
C ASP A 182 15.73 -34.62 -0.35
N TYR A 183 14.79 -35.56 -0.47
CA TYR A 183 13.88 -35.62 -1.62
C TYR A 183 13.08 -34.31 -1.79
N LEU A 184 12.55 -33.79 -0.70
CA LEU A 184 11.76 -32.57 -0.73
C LEU A 184 12.59 -31.33 -1.14
N LYS A 185 13.83 -31.24 -0.64
CA LYS A 185 14.79 -30.18 -1.02
C LYS A 185 15.07 -30.22 -2.52
N GLU A 186 15.38 -31.38 -3.08
CA GLU A 186 15.61 -31.50 -4.53
C GLU A 186 14.37 -31.23 -5.35
N PHE A 187 13.20 -31.67 -4.89
CA PHE A 187 11.94 -31.38 -5.58
C PHE A 187 11.63 -29.89 -5.62
N ILE A 188 11.77 -29.16 -4.51
CA ILE A 188 11.53 -27.72 -4.43
C ILE A 188 12.52 -26.99 -5.32
N LYS A 189 13.81 -27.27 -5.23
CA LYS A 189 14.87 -26.67 -6.05
C LYS A 189 14.55 -26.73 -7.53
N LYS A 190 14.07 -27.88 -8.00
CA LYS A 190 13.75 -28.10 -9.42
C LYS A 190 12.45 -27.46 -9.87
N ASN A 191 11.44 -27.43 -9.01
CA ASN A 191 10.06 -27.21 -9.43
C ASN A 191 9.39 -25.95 -8.83
N TYR A 192 10.05 -25.15 -7.98
CA TYR A 192 9.45 -23.96 -7.32
C TYR A 192 8.79 -22.99 -8.30
N TRP A 193 9.35 -22.85 -9.50
CA TRP A 193 8.83 -21.95 -10.53
C TRP A 193 7.46 -22.36 -11.08
N VAL A 194 7.17 -23.68 -11.16
CA VAL A 194 5.88 -24.23 -11.57
C VAL A 194 4.78 -23.82 -10.60
N TYR A 195 5.11 -23.73 -9.34
CA TYR A 195 4.23 -23.26 -8.26
C TYR A 195 4.18 -21.73 -8.16
N SER A 196 4.87 -21.02 -9.05
CA SER A 196 4.99 -19.55 -9.06
C SER A 196 5.52 -18.97 -7.76
N LEU A 197 6.39 -19.70 -7.07
CA LEU A 197 7.10 -19.20 -5.91
C LEU A 197 8.16 -18.18 -6.35
N LYS A 198 8.37 -17.15 -5.54
CA LYS A 198 9.35 -16.09 -5.82
C LYS A 198 10.77 -16.66 -5.61
N HIS A 199 11.61 -16.54 -6.64
CA HIS A 199 13.00 -17.02 -6.66
C HIS A 199 13.76 -16.60 -5.39
N ASP A 200 13.82 -15.30 -5.15
CA ASP A 200 14.59 -14.71 -4.06
C ASP A 200 14.15 -15.24 -2.69
N LEU A 201 12.83 -15.41 -2.46
CA LEU A 201 12.33 -15.91 -1.20
C LEU A 201 12.73 -17.39 -0.96
N VAL A 202 12.69 -18.22 -2.02
CA VAL A 202 12.94 -19.66 -1.92
C VAL A 202 14.42 -19.99 -1.88
N LEU A 203 15.25 -19.26 -2.63
CA LEU A 203 16.66 -19.59 -2.82
C LEU A 203 17.63 -18.70 -2.05
N GLU A 204 17.22 -17.47 -1.66
CA GLU A 204 18.12 -16.48 -1.09
C GLU A 204 17.72 -16.06 0.34
N HIS A 205 16.45 -15.72 0.57
CA HIS A 205 16.03 -15.12 1.85
C HIS A 205 15.67 -16.17 2.91
N TYR A 206 14.68 -17.00 2.64
CA TYR A 206 14.29 -18.09 3.54
C TYR A 206 14.35 -19.40 2.78
N THR A 207 15.56 -19.96 2.70
CA THR A 207 15.89 -20.99 1.73
C THR A 207 15.15 -22.31 2.00
N TYR A 208 14.81 -23.02 0.94
CA TYR A 208 14.26 -24.38 1.00
C TYR A 208 15.20 -25.38 1.71
N GLN A 209 16.49 -25.07 1.79
CA GLN A 209 17.46 -25.87 2.50
C GLN A 209 17.26 -25.83 4.02
N ASN A 210 16.85 -24.66 4.54
CA ASN A 210 16.64 -24.44 5.97
C ASN A 210 15.28 -24.95 6.45
N ASP A 211 14.21 -24.72 5.66
CA ASP A 211 12.85 -25.13 6.02
C ASP A 211 12.08 -25.66 4.79
N PRO A 212 12.39 -26.88 4.30
CA PRO A 212 11.70 -27.46 3.15
C PRO A 212 10.22 -27.74 3.42
N TYR A 213 9.84 -28.01 4.69
CA TYR A 213 8.45 -28.28 5.05
C TYR A 213 7.57 -27.04 5.00
N TYR A 214 8.12 -25.87 5.30
CA TYR A 214 7.42 -24.60 5.06
C TYR A 214 7.09 -24.42 3.58
N TRP A 215 8.06 -24.65 2.71
CA TRP A 215 7.83 -24.50 1.27
C TRP A 215 6.88 -25.57 0.72
N LEU A 216 6.88 -26.78 1.27
CA LEU A 216 5.86 -27.78 0.98
C LEU A 216 4.45 -27.30 1.35
N GLU A 217 4.29 -26.68 2.51
CA GLU A 217 3.03 -26.09 2.94
C GLU A 217 2.59 -24.98 1.99
N VAL A 218 3.49 -24.07 1.63
CA VAL A 218 3.23 -22.97 0.69
C VAL A 218 2.83 -23.50 -0.69
N MET A 219 3.48 -24.53 -1.21
CA MET A 219 3.14 -25.14 -2.50
C MET A 219 1.72 -25.71 -2.53
N LYS A 220 1.18 -26.15 -1.41
CA LYS A 220 -0.20 -26.66 -1.29
C LYS A 220 -1.25 -25.56 -1.18
N ARG A 221 -0.87 -24.32 -0.86
CA ARG A 221 -1.80 -23.19 -0.77
C ARG A 221 -2.40 -22.84 -2.15
N PRO A 222 -3.57 -22.21 -2.19
CA PRO A 222 -4.16 -21.71 -3.44
C PRO A 222 -3.28 -20.61 -4.07
N ALA A 223 -3.42 -20.40 -5.37
CA ALA A 223 -2.56 -19.51 -6.15
C ALA A 223 -2.57 -18.05 -5.65
N ASN A 224 -3.73 -17.53 -5.23
CA ASN A 224 -3.87 -16.19 -4.70
C ASN A 224 -3.06 -15.96 -3.41
N GLU A 225 -2.89 -16.98 -2.57
CA GLU A 225 -2.06 -16.89 -1.36
C GLU A 225 -0.57 -17.00 -1.69
N ARG A 226 -0.19 -17.91 -2.61
CA ARG A 226 1.19 -18.08 -3.05
C ARG A 226 1.76 -16.86 -3.77
N LEU A 227 0.91 -16.14 -4.51
CA LEU A 227 1.26 -14.89 -5.20
C LEU A 227 1.22 -13.66 -4.27
N ASN A 228 0.70 -13.80 -3.07
CA ASN A 228 0.72 -12.73 -2.08
C ASN A 228 2.02 -12.72 -1.28
N TYR A 229 3.06 -12.19 -1.89
CA TYR A 229 4.41 -12.17 -1.30
C TYR A 229 4.45 -11.54 0.10
N ARG A 230 3.70 -10.47 0.35
CA ARG A 230 3.59 -9.84 1.68
C ARG A 230 3.05 -10.78 2.75
N HIS A 231 2.20 -11.73 2.37
CA HIS A 231 1.70 -12.75 3.29
C HIS A 231 2.79 -13.77 3.61
N LEU A 232 3.52 -14.23 2.58
CA LEU A 232 4.64 -15.14 2.74
C LEU A 232 5.77 -14.52 3.57
N GLU A 233 6.14 -13.27 3.31
CA GLU A 233 7.14 -12.52 4.06
C GLU A 233 6.78 -12.44 5.55
N LYS A 234 5.53 -12.10 5.87
CA LYS A 234 5.02 -12.11 7.26
C LYS A 234 5.13 -13.50 7.89
N ASP A 235 4.74 -14.56 7.16
CA ASP A 235 4.80 -15.94 7.68
C ASP A 235 6.24 -16.35 7.97
N ILE A 236 7.18 -16.01 7.08
CA ILE A 236 8.61 -16.27 7.24
C ILE A 236 9.13 -15.57 8.50
N LEU A 237 8.90 -14.28 8.65
CA LEU A 237 9.35 -13.51 9.82
C LEU A 237 8.73 -14.02 11.12
N SER A 238 7.46 -14.42 11.07
CA SER A 238 6.77 -15.03 12.21
C SER A 238 7.41 -16.37 12.60
N ARG A 239 7.82 -17.21 11.63
CA ARG A 239 8.53 -18.47 11.88
C ARG A 239 9.92 -18.22 12.46
N VAL A 240 10.68 -17.28 11.90
CA VAL A 240 12.00 -16.90 12.44
C VAL A 240 11.86 -16.46 13.90
N MET A 241 10.94 -15.56 14.20
CA MET A 241 10.71 -15.08 15.57
C MET A 241 10.24 -16.18 16.53
N LYS A 242 9.46 -17.17 16.07
CA LYS A 242 9.00 -18.31 16.88
C LYS A 242 10.08 -19.35 17.12
N ASN A 243 10.93 -19.60 16.11
CA ASN A 243 11.98 -20.62 16.19
C ASN A 243 13.19 -20.12 16.99
N ASP A 244 13.37 -18.82 17.07
CA ASP A 244 14.41 -18.25 17.95
C ASP A 244 13.95 -18.35 19.41
N LYS A 245 14.79 -18.98 20.22
CA LYS A 245 14.54 -19.18 21.66
C LYS A 245 14.70 -17.91 22.49
N ASN A 246 15.18 -16.82 21.89
CA ASN A 246 15.42 -15.56 22.60
C ASN A 246 14.09 -14.85 22.87
N LYS A 247 13.66 -14.82 24.13
CA LYS A 247 12.43 -14.16 24.57
C LYS A 247 12.45 -12.63 24.36
N LEU A 248 13.64 -12.03 24.27
CA LEU A 248 13.83 -10.60 24.07
C LEU A 248 13.47 -10.15 22.65
N ASN A 249 13.37 -11.06 21.68
CA ASN A 249 13.01 -10.72 20.31
C ASN A 249 11.63 -10.07 20.17
N LYS A 250 10.69 -10.38 21.06
CA LYS A 250 9.40 -9.68 21.09
C LYS A 250 9.53 -8.21 21.51
N LEU A 251 10.51 -7.92 22.36
CA LEU A 251 10.75 -6.59 22.91
C LEU A 251 11.59 -5.73 21.98
N PHE A 252 12.66 -6.29 21.41
CA PHE A 252 13.68 -5.58 20.62
C PHE A 252 13.65 -5.92 19.13
N GLY A 253 12.86 -6.92 18.70
CA GLY A 253 12.84 -7.41 17.31
C GLY A 253 13.94 -8.43 17.03
N ILE A 254 13.90 -8.97 15.80
CA ILE A 254 14.86 -9.98 15.32
C ILE A 254 15.98 -9.40 14.47
N SER A 255 16.00 -8.15 14.20
CA SER A 255 16.92 -7.38 13.37
C SER A 255 16.24 -6.73 12.16
N PHE A 256 16.93 -5.79 11.54
CA PHE A 256 16.44 -5.08 10.36
C PHE A 256 16.46 -6.00 9.14
N SER A 257 15.30 -6.55 8.82
CA SER A 257 15.16 -7.65 7.85
C SER A 257 15.67 -7.33 6.45
N ARG A 258 15.68 -6.06 6.05
CA ARG A 258 16.17 -5.63 4.73
C ARG A 258 17.68 -5.74 4.58
N GLU A 259 18.43 -5.55 5.66
CA GLU A 259 19.89 -5.69 5.64
C GLU A 259 20.35 -7.13 5.81
N ASN A 260 19.58 -7.94 6.53
CA ASN A 260 19.93 -9.32 6.84
C ASN A 260 19.32 -10.36 5.90
N ASN A 261 18.72 -9.96 4.80
CA ASN A 261 18.14 -10.84 3.77
C ASN A 261 17.10 -11.86 4.28
N ILE A 262 16.49 -11.64 5.47
CA ILE A 262 15.54 -12.62 6.02
C ILE A 262 14.23 -12.59 5.23
N ALA A 263 13.70 -11.46 4.91
CA ALA A 263 12.62 -11.16 3.97
C ALA A 263 12.18 -9.70 4.18
N PRO A 264 12.29 -8.84 3.20
CA PRO A 264 11.85 -7.45 3.33
C PRO A 264 10.32 -7.39 3.39
N LEU A 265 9.77 -7.05 4.54
CA LEU A 265 8.33 -6.88 4.71
C LEU A 265 7.91 -5.45 4.34
N GLU A 266 6.98 -5.34 3.39
CA GLU A 266 6.51 -4.04 2.90
C GLU A 266 5.40 -3.41 3.77
N ARG A 267 5.00 -3.97 4.91
CA ARG A 267 3.99 -3.40 5.81
C ARG A 267 4.67 -2.70 6.97
N ASP A 268 4.64 -1.37 7.02
CA ASP A 268 5.45 -0.57 7.94
C ASP A 268 5.33 -1.00 9.41
N PHE A 269 4.14 -1.05 9.97
CA PHE A 269 3.94 -1.44 11.38
C PHE A 269 4.46 -2.85 11.69
N LEU A 270 4.26 -3.80 10.77
CA LEU A 270 4.75 -5.16 10.93
C LEU A 270 6.27 -5.23 10.72
N ALA A 271 6.79 -4.50 9.75
CA ALA A 271 8.23 -4.41 9.51
C ALA A 271 8.95 -3.84 10.74
N GLN A 272 8.42 -2.78 11.33
CA GLN A 272 8.96 -2.20 12.55
C GLN A 272 8.85 -3.14 13.75
N TYR A 273 7.72 -3.85 13.90
CA TYR A 273 7.56 -4.84 14.95
C TYR A 273 8.57 -5.98 14.83
N TYR A 274 8.76 -6.55 13.65
CA TYR A 274 9.75 -7.62 13.49
C TYR A 274 11.19 -7.12 13.58
N SER A 275 11.46 -5.89 13.12
CA SER A 275 12.82 -5.34 13.14
C SER A 275 13.24 -4.82 14.51
N MET A 276 12.35 -4.14 15.24
CA MET A 276 12.66 -3.42 16.47
C MET A 276 11.79 -3.79 17.67
N GLY A 277 10.90 -4.78 17.51
CA GLY A 277 10.01 -5.25 18.56
C GLY A 277 8.95 -4.25 19.00
N ILE A 278 8.33 -4.53 20.14
CA ILE A 278 7.31 -3.67 20.74
C ILE A 278 7.86 -2.29 21.06
N LEU A 279 9.12 -2.19 21.52
CA LEU A 279 9.74 -0.89 21.84
C LEU A 279 9.87 0.00 20.61
N GLY A 280 10.25 -0.56 19.45
CA GLY A 280 10.31 0.20 18.20
C GLY A 280 8.95 0.75 17.80
N VAL A 281 7.89 -0.09 17.84
CA VAL A 281 6.53 0.34 17.55
C VAL A 281 6.05 1.44 18.51
N ILE A 282 6.34 1.31 19.82
CA ILE A 282 5.98 2.35 20.81
C ILE A 282 6.69 3.67 20.50
N LEU A 283 7.97 3.64 20.21
CA LEU A 283 8.76 4.85 20.01
C LEU A 283 8.45 5.54 18.66
N LEU A 284 8.16 4.77 17.62
CA LEU A 284 8.01 5.31 16.26
C LEU A 284 6.56 5.53 15.86
N ASP A 285 5.65 4.60 16.19
CA ASP A 285 4.30 4.61 15.63
C ASP A 285 3.26 5.20 16.60
N VAL A 286 3.42 4.98 17.91
CA VAL A 286 2.40 5.37 18.90
C VAL A 286 2.16 6.87 18.91
N ILE A 287 3.17 7.69 18.62
CA ILE A 287 2.99 9.15 18.58
C ILE A 287 1.98 9.58 17.51
N TYR A 288 2.02 8.98 16.31
CA TYR A 288 1.09 9.30 15.23
C TYR A 288 -0.33 8.81 15.53
N LEU A 289 -0.42 7.59 16.06
CA LEU A 289 -1.70 7.00 16.49
C LEU A 289 -2.32 7.80 17.64
N PHE A 290 -1.50 8.27 18.59
CA PHE A 290 -1.94 9.10 19.71
C PHE A 290 -2.48 10.45 19.23
N VAL A 291 -1.74 11.16 18.37
CA VAL A 291 -2.19 12.46 17.85
C VAL A 291 -3.49 12.31 17.07
N LEU A 292 -3.63 11.28 16.23
CA LEU A 292 -4.85 11.03 15.48
C LEU A 292 -6.00 10.65 16.41
N GLY A 293 -5.79 9.72 17.35
CA GLY A 293 -6.79 9.29 18.33
C GLY A 293 -7.26 10.43 19.23
N TYR A 294 -6.33 11.25 19.74
CA TYR A 294 -6.62 12.48 20.47
C TYR A 294 -7.49 13.43 19.64
N SER A 295 -7.14 13.61 18.38
CA SER A 295 -7.85 14.51 17.47
C SER A 295 -9.28 14.00 17.18
N ILE A 296 -9.45 12.69 16.96
CA ILE A 296 -10.76 12.04 16.79
C ILE A 296 -11.60 12.21 18.07
N PHE A 297 -11.01 11.95 19.24
CA PHE A 297 -11.72 12.11 20.52
C PHE A 297 -12.30 13.51 20.67
N TYR A 298 -11.49 14.55 20.47
CA TYR A 298 -12.02 15.92 20.57
C TYR A 298 -13.00 16.28 19.47
N TRP A 299 -12.81 15.77 18.28
CA TRP A 299 -13.78 15.97 17.19
C TRP A 299 -15.15 15.35 17.54
N LEU A 300 -15.18 14.18 18.18
CA LEU A 300 -16.42 13.51 18.57
C LEU A 300 -17.12 14.20 19.74
N PHE A 301 -16.39 14.70 20.73
CA PHE A 301 -16.98 15.21 21.98
C PHE A 301 -17.04 16.72 22.09
N ASN A 302 -16.38 17.49 21.20
CA ASN A 302 -16.39 18.94 21.22
C ASN A 302 -16.91 19.55 19.90
N LYS A 303 -18.12 20.10 19.92
CA LYS A 303 -18.76 20.72 18.75
C LYS A 303 -17.93 21.83 18.13
N LYS A 304 -17.13 22.61 18.90
CA LYS A 304 -16.27 23.69 18.39
C LYS A 304 -15.14 23.17 17.52
N VAL A 305 -14.71 21.94 17.71
CA VAL A 305 -13.64 21.29 16.93
C VAL A 305 -14.15 20.66 15.62
N ARG A 306 -15.45 20.43 15.50
CA ARG A 306 -16.08 19.79 14.32
C ARG A 306 -16.14 20.71 13.11
N SER A 307 -15.01 21.28 12.69
CA SER A 307 -14.95 22.04 11.44
C SER A 307 -14.71 21.14 10.23
N PHE A 308 -15.11 21.58 9.05
CA PHE A 308 -14.88 20.85 7.80
C PHE A 308 -13.36 20.70 7.50
N LEU A 309 -12.57 21.74 7.84
CA LEU A 309 -11.11 21.67 7.76
C LEU A 309 -10.54 20.55 8.67
N ASN A 310 -10.96 20.50 9.93
CA ASN A 310 -10.46 19.50 10.85
C ASN A 310 -10.85 18.08 10.41
N SER A 311 -12.04 17.89 9.83
CA SER A 311 -12.45 16.61 9.25
C SER A 311 -11.60 16.24 8.04
N SER A 312 -11.25 17.20 7.18
CA SER A 312 -10.35 16.95 6.04
C SER A 312 -8.94 16.56 6.49
N LEU A 313 -8.42 17.22 7.54
CA LEU A 313 -7.11 16.89 8.12
C LEU A 313 -7.13 15.54 8.84
N LEU A 314 -8.23 15.18 9.53
CA LEU A 314 -8.43 13.85 10.13
C LEU A 314 -8.42 12.75 9.07
N LEU A 315 -9.12 12.97 7.95
CA LEU A 315 -9.10 12.05 6.82
C LEU A 315 -7.68 11.90 6.27
N SER A 316 -6.95 13.00 6.10
CA SER A 316 -5.56 12.98 5.62
C SER A 316 -4.65 12.14 6.53
N GLY A 317 -4.71 12.34 7.84
CA GLY A 317 -3.96 11.55 8.82
C GLY A 317 -4.38 10.09 8.85
N GLY A 318 -5.69 9.80 8.74
CA GLY A 318 -6.21 8.44 8.67
C GLY A 318 -5.76 7.71 7.40
N PHE A 319 -5.77 8.38 6.26
CA PHE A 319 -5.41 7.78 4.97
C PHE A 319 -3.93 7.40 4.88
N ILE A 320 -3.02 8.23 5.40
CA ILE A 320 -1.60 7.85 5.38
C ILE A 320 -1.30 6.70 6.32
N LEU A 321 -1.88 6.67 7.52
CA LEU A 321 -1.72 5.53 8.44
C LEU A 321 -2.35 4.25 7.88
N PHE A 322 -3.48 4.37 7.18
CA PHE A 322 -4.06 3.24 6.44
C PHE A 322 -3.12 2.76 5.32
N ALA A 323 -2.50 3.68 4.56
CA ALA A 323 -1.54 3.33 3.52
C ALA A 323 -0.30 2.63 4.11
N ALA A 324 0.23 3.09 5.24
CA ALA A 324 1.34 2.47 5.96
C ALA A 324 0.99 1.05 6.45
N PHE A 325 -0.22 0.86 6.96
CA PHE A 325 -0.71 -0.46 7.38
C PHE A 325 -0.87 -1.44 6.21
N TYR A 326 -1.42 -0.96 5.09
CA TYR A 326 -1.79 -1.81 3.97
C TYR A 326 -0.65 -2.06 2.98
N ALA A 327 0.06 -1.01 2.58
CA ALA A 327 1.04 -1.08 1.50
C ALA A 327 2.49 -1.10 1.99
N GLY A 328 2.81 -0.36 3.05
CA GLY A 328 4.16 -0.15 3.53
C GLY A 328 5.01 0.74 2.63
N ASN A 329 6.28 0.91 2.99
CA ASN A 329 7.21 1.86 2.37
C ASN A 329 6.72 3.32 2.47
N VAL A 330 6.09 3.67 3.58
CA VAL A 330 5.51 4.99 3.86
C VAL A 330 6.20 5.64 5.05
N LEU A 331 6.15 5.02 6.23
CA LEU A 331 6.70 5.59 7.47
C LEU A 331 8.23 5.57 7.51
N GLU A 332 8.87 4.72 6.75
CA GLU A 332 10.34 4.67 6.63
C GLU A 332 10.90 5.74 5.68
N TYR A 333 10.05 6.41 4.91
CA TYR A 333 10.47 7.42 3.94
C TYR A 333 10.21 8.83 4.48
N LEU A 334 11.30 9.57 4.64
CA LEU A 334 11.28 10.95 5.16
C LEU A 334 10.33 11.87 4.38
N SER A 335 10.22 11.68 3.06
CA SER A 335 9.31 12.47 2.23
C SER A 335 7.83 12.32 2.62
N ALA A 336 7.41 11.12 3.05
CA ALA A 336 6.02 10.90 3.50
C ALA A 336 5.84 11.32 4.96
N THR A 337 6.79 10.99 5.84
CA THR A 337 6.69 11.29 7.27
C THR A 337 6.78 12.77 7.59
N LEU A 338 7.57 13.55 6.85
CA LEU A 338 7.59 15.01 7.01
C LEU A 338 6.24 15.65 6.68
N VAL A 339 5.62 15.25 5.57
CA VAL A 339 4.29 15.78 5.19
C VAL A 339 3.24 15.34 6.20
N MET A 340 3.28 14.08 6.64
CA MET A 340 2.39 13.56 7.68
C MET A 340 2.55 14.33 9.00
N ALA A 341 3.78 14.52 9.46
CA ALA A 341 4.05 15.26 10.71
C ALA A 341 3.54 16.70 10.64
N PHE A 342 3.70 17.38 9.50
CA PHE A 342 3.16 18.71 9.27
C PHE A 342 1.63 18.71 9.37
N ILE A 343 0.94 17.79 8.67
CA ILE A 343 -0.53 17.71 8.66
C ILE A 343 -1.07 17.40 10.06
N LEU A 344 -0.48 16.41 10.75
CA LEU A 344 -0.90 16.04 12.11
C LEU A 344 -0.61 17.14 13.13
N GLY A 345 0.52 17.82 13.00
CA GLY A 345 0.86 18.98 13.82
C GLY A 345 -0.11 20.14 13.62
N PHE A 346 -0.45 20.44 12.37
CA PHE A 346 -1.43 21.47 12.03
C PHE A 346 -2.85 21.11 12.54
N LEU A 347 -3.26 19.86 12.40
CA LEU A 347 -4.50 19.36 12.98
C LEU A 347 -4.54 19.54 14.49
N LEU A 348 -3.48 19.12 15.19
CA LEU A 348 -3.37 19.25 16.64
C LEU A 348 -3.46 20.72 17.09
N GLN A 349 -2.77 21.60 16.38
CA GLN A 349 -2.82 23.05 16.64
C GLN A 349 -4.23 23.61 16.46
N ASN A 350 -4.92 23.26 15.36
CA ASN A 350 -6.29 23.71 15.12
C ASN A 350 -7.27 23.24 16.20
N ILE A 351 -7.12 22.01 16.67
CA ILE A 351 -7.93 21.46 17.77
C ILE A 351 -7.69 22.24 19.06
N ARG A 352 -6.42 22.49 19.40
CA ARG A 352 -6.06 23.29 20.59
C ARG A 352 -6.61 24.72 20.48
N TYR A 353 -6.49 25.34 19.33
CA TYR A 353 -7.01 26.71 19.09
C TYR A 353 -8.53 26.77 19.20
N SER A 354 -9.24 25.78 18.68
CA SER A 354 -10.71 25.71 18.78
C SER A 354 -11.19 25.49 20.21
N ARG A 355 -10.36 24.86 21.06
CA ARG A 355 -10.68 24.64 22.49
C ARG A 355 -10.42 25.86 23.35
N TYR A 356 -9.31 26.53 23.09
CA TYR A 356 -8.84 27.69 23.87
C TYR A 356 -8.63 28.88 22.93
N PRO A 357 -9.71 29.52 22.44
CA PRO A 357 -9.54 30.72 21.66
C PRO A 357 -8.79 31.74 22.53
N LYS A 358 -7.65 32.24 22.02
CA LYS A 358 -6.93 33.30 22.72
C LYS A 358 -7.94 34.43 22.96
N ILE A 359 -8.16 34.79 24.23
CA ILE A 359 -8.83 36.01 24.58
C ILE A 359 -7.97 37.10 23.90
N SER A 360 -8.52 37.73 22.85
CA SER A 360 -7.84 38.86 22.23
C SER A 360 -7.69 39.91 23.33
N SER A 361 -6.50 40.08 23.82
CA SER A 361 -6.17 41.28 24.59
C SER A 361 -6.44 42.45 23.66
N LYS A 362 -7.59 43.11 23.92
CA LYS A 362 -7.88 44.43 23.34
C LYS A 362 -6.80 45.41 23.75
#